data_9dd15602e3353e47527f2ca841483fc4
#
_entry.id   9dd15602e3353e47527f2ca841483fc4
#
_cell.length_a   1.000
_cell.length_b   1.000
_cell.length_c   1.000
_cell.angle_alpha   90.00
_cell.angle_beta   90.00
_cell.angle_gamma   90.00
#
_symmetry.space_group_name_H-M   'P 1'
#
loop_
_entity.id
_entity.type
_entity.pdbx_description
1 polymer ?
#
loop_
_entity_poly.entity_id
_entity_poly.type
_entity_poly.pdbx_seq_one_letter_code
_entity_poly.pdbx_strand_id
1 'polypeptide(L)' 'MHIDLNEAIRIHARVGRARFGRGAAKRALKTAEKLRRAGDHTGAAVWERLASEIDRPGQVS' A
#
# COMPACT_ATOMS: atom_id res chain seq x y z
N MET A 1 -15.28 5.98 -15.92
CA MET A 1 -14.69 6.74 -14.84
C MET A 1 -13.27 6.27 -14.56
N HIS A 2 -12.38 7.23 -14.51
CA HIS A 2 -10.97 6.90 -14.34
C HIS A 2 -10.51 7.19 -12.94
N ILE A 3 -9.91 6.21 -12.32
CA ILE A 3 -9.23 6.42 -11.06
C ILE A 3 -7.76 6.19 -11.37
N ASP A 4 -6.92 7.18 -11.14
CA ASP A 4 -5.51 6.96 -11.41
C ASP A 4 -4.87 6.13 -10.29
N LEU A 5 -3.68 5.62 -10.54
CA LEU A 5 -3.02 4.74 -9.62
C LEU A 5 -2.76 5.39 -8.26
N ASN A 6 -2.42 6.68 -8.26
CA ASN A 6 -2.16 7.39 -7.01
C ASN A 6 -3.40 7.45 -6.13
N GLU A 7 -4.53 7.71 -6.76
CA GLU A 7 -5.79 7.77 -6.02
C GLU A 7 -6.17 6.40 -5.49
N ALA A 8 -6.00 5.37 -6.31
CA ALA A 8 -6.29 4.01 -5.89
C ALA A 8 -5.43 3.63 -4.68
N ILE A 9 -4.16 3.97 -4.69
CA ILE A 9 -3.26 3.69 -3.58
C ILE A 9 -3.74 4.39 -2.31
N ARG A 10 -4.16 5.64 -2.42
CA ARG A 10 -4.65 6.37 -1.25
C ARG A 10 -5.92 5.77 -0.67
N ILE A 11 -6.82 5.33 -1.55
CA ILE A 11 -8.05 4.70 -1.11
C ILE A 11 -7.74 3.40 -0.38
N HIS A 12 -6.89 2.56 -0.96
CA HIS A 12 -6.52 1.30 -0.34
C HIS A 12 -5.79 1.51 0.98
N ALA A 13 -4.95 2.53 1.06
CA ALA A 13 -4.25 2.84 2.30
C ALA A 13 -5.23 3.22 3.41
N ARG A 14 -6.22 4.03 3.06
CA ARG A 14 -7.23 4.45 4.03
C ARG A 14 -8.04 3.26 4.54
N VAL A 15 -8.49 2.41 3.62
CA VAL A 15 -9.25 1.23 3.99
C VAL A 15 -8.41 0.28 4.84
N GLY A 16 -7.18 0.05 4.42
CA GLY A 16 -6.27 -0.82 5.14
C GLY A 16 -6.01 -0.33 6.55
N ARG A 17 -5.77 0.97 6.70
CA ARG A 17 -5.53 1.55 8.01
C ARG A 17 -6.75 1.40 8.92
N ALA A 18 -7.94 1.60 8.36
CA ALA A 18 -9.17 1.49 9.12
C ALA A 18 -9.43 0.05 9.56
N ARG A 19 -9.07 -0.93 8.72
CA ARG A 19 -9.36 -2.32 9.02
C ARG A 19 -8.27 -3.00 9.85
N PHE A 20 -7.02 -2.70 9.56
CA PHE A 20 -5.89 -3.41 10.15
C PHE A 20 -5.02 -2.58 11.09
N GLY A 21 -5.26 -1.29 11.14
CA GLY A 21 -4.48 -0.41 11.99
C GLY A 21 -3.01 -0.45 11.60
N ARG A 22 -2.14 -0.60 12.59
CA ARG A 22 -0.70 -0.59 12.34
C ARG A 22 -0.22 -1.78 11.53
N GLY A 23 -0.97 -2.85 11.53
CA GLY A 23 -0.57 -4.05 10.79
C GLY A 23 -0.74 -3.91 9.29
N ALA A 24 -1.47 -2.90 8.84
CA ALA A 24 -1.74 -2.75 7.41
C ALA A 24 -0.47 -2.56 6.59
N ALA A 25 0.45 -1.70 7.04
CA ALA A 25 1.69 -1.47 6.31
C ALA A 25 2.53 -2.73 6.27
N LYS A 26 2.59 -3.45 7.39
CA LYS A 26 3.36 -4.68 7.44
C LYS A 26 2.81 -5.73 6.48
N ARG A 27 1.49 -5.84 6.39
CA ARG A 27 0.86 -6.78 5.46
C ARG A 27 1.18 -6.40 4.01
N ALA A 28 1.13 -5.10 3.71
CA ALA A 28 1.45 -4.63 2.36
C ALA A 28 2.90 -4.93 1.99
N LEU A 29 3.83 -4.76 2.94
CA LEU A 29 5.23 -5.07 2.68
C LEU A 29 5.44 -6.56 2.45
N LYS A 30 4.73 -7.41 3.16
CA LYS A 30 4.81 -8.85 2.94
C LYS A 30 4.33 -9.23 1.55
N THR A 31 3.25 -8.61 1.12
CA THR A 31 2.73 -8.86 -0.23
C THR A 31 3.74 -8.40 -1.27
N ALA A 32 4.34 -7.23 -1.06
CA ALA A 32 5.36 -6.73 -1.97
C ALA A 32 6.54 -7.70 -2.07
N GLU A 33 6.95 -8.26 -0.94
CA GLU A 33 8.05 -9.21 -0.94
C GLU A 33 7.72 -10.47 -1.73
N LYS A 34 6.51 -10.98 -1.56
CA LYS A 34 6.07 -12.14 -2.32
C LYS A 34 6.09 -11.87 -3.82
N LEU A 35 5.60 -10.72 -4.21
CA LEU A 35 5.57 -10.35 -5.63
C LEU A 35 6.98 -10.21 -6.18
N ARG A 36 7.87 -9.62 -5.40
CA ARG A 36 9.26 -9.47 -5.84
C ARG A 36 9.92 -10.81 -6.04
N ARG A 37 9.68 -11.76 -5.15
CA ARG A 37 10.24 -13.10 -5.30
C ARG A 37 9.67 -13.83 -6.49
N ALA A 38 8.43 -13.52 -6.85
CA ALA A 38 7.80 -14.11 -8.02
C ALA A 38 8.21 -13.42 -9.32
N GLY A 39 9.02 -12.39 -9.24
CA GLY A 39 9.48 -11.68 -10.44
C GLY A 39 8.59 -10.51 -10.83
N ASP A 40 7.55 -10.24 -10.07
CA ASP A 40 6.63 -9.15 -10.37
C ASP A 40 7.11 -7.87 -9.67
N HIS A 41 8.12 -7.26 -10.26
CA HIS A 41 8.72 -6.08 -9.65
C HIS A 41 7.80 -4.86 -9.70
N THR A 42 6.99 -4.76 -10.74
CA THR A 42 6.03 -3.66 -10.85
C THR A 42 4.98 -3.76 -9.76
N GLY A 43 4.43 -4.95 -9.56
CA GLY A 43 3.45 -5.16 -8.50
C GLY A 43 4.05 -4.91 -7.12
N ALA A 44 5.29 -5.38 -6.92
CA ALA A 44 5.97 -5.15 -5.66
C ALA A 44 6.13 -3.66 -5.36
N ALA A 45 6.49 -2.88 -6.38
CA ALA A 45 6.66 -1.44 -6.19
C ALA A 45 5.34 -0.76 -5.80
N VAL A 46 4.24 -1.19 -6.39
CA VAL A 46 2.92 -0.66 -6.05
C VAL A 46 2.59 -0.95 -4.59
N TRP A 47 2.84 -2.17 -4.14
CA TRP A 47 2.55 -2.54 -2.76
C TRP A 47 3.48 -1.85 -1.76
N GLU A 48 4.72 -1.62 -2.14
CA GLU A 48 5.64 -0.85 -1.30
C GLU A 48 5.16 0.58 -1.15
N ARG A 49 4.66 1.17 -2.22
CA ARG A 49 4.12 2.50 -2.16
C ARG A 49 2.85 2.55 -1.31
N LEU A 50 2.03 1.53 -1.41
CA LEU A 50 0.84 1.43 -0.58
C LEU A 50 1.23 1.37 0.90
N ALA A 51 2.23 0.58 1.23
CA ALA A 51 2.72 0.48 2.61
C ALA A 51 3.21 1.82 3.12
N SER A 52 3.91 2.56 2.26
CA SER A 52 4.41 3.88 2.62
C SER A 52 3.28 4.85 2.91
N GLU A 53 2.22 4.81 2.11
CA GLU A 53 1.06 5.67 2.33
C GLU A 53 0.34 5.33 3.63
N ILE A 54 0.22 4.05 3.93
CA ILE A 54 -0.41 3.62 5.17
C ILE A 54 0.39 4.10 6.39
N ASP A 55 1.71 4.05 6.26
CA ASP A 55 2.61 4.32 7.38
C ASP A 55 2.99 5.80 7.52
N ARG A 56 2.22 6.70 6.94
CA ARG A 56 2.50 8.13 7.03
C ARG A 56 1.46 8.81 7.91
N PRO A 57 1.57 8.64 9.21
CA PRO A 57 0.54 9.12 10.13
C PRO A 57 0.37 10.62 10.17
N GLY A 58 1.36 11.36 9.91
CA GLY A 58 1.27 12.80 10.04
C GLY A 58 0.72 13.50 8.82
N GLN A 59 0.36 12.78 7.83
CA GLN A 59 0.01 13.37 6.55
C GLN A 59 -1.33 14.04 6.53
N VAL A 60 -2.04 13.87 7.52
CA VAL A 60 -3.32 14.44 7.56
C VAL A 60 -3.33 15.89 7.69
N SER A 61 -2.36 16.42 8.10
CA SER A 61 -2.32 17.87 8.33
C SER A 61 -2.87 18.67 7.20
#